data_3a0d9ba779c3077c801d3e5eab4f1a34
#
_entry.id   3a0d9ba779c3077c801d3e5eab4f1a34
#
_cell.length_a   1.000
_cell.length_b   1.000
_cell.length_c   1.000
_cell.angle_alpha   90.00
_cell.angle_beta   90.00
_cell.angle_gamma   90.00
#
_symmetry.space_group_name_H-M   'P 1'
#
loop_
_entity.id
_entity.type
_entity.pdbx_description
1 polymer ?
#
loop_
_entity_poly.entity_id
_entity_poly.type
_entity_poly.pdbx_seq_one_letter_code
_entity_poly.pdbx_strand_id
1 'polypeptide(L)'
;VCFDKTGTLTEDGLDVLGTRTVDVHMGQFSELHQTSNELDTASSDPSGRLSLLYALATCHSLKIVHGEVIGDPLDVKMFEYTDWTIDEGEETDLRTLALGQDRSPSLVQTVVRPRDSPPFDANDTIGHANQNVLELGVIRTFEFVSALRRMSVIVKQLHSSSMEVFVKGAPEALIDICDRATLPQDFDDLL
;
A
#
# COMPACT_ATOMS: atom_id res chain seq x y z
N VAL A 1 -18.62 32.60 17.24
CA VAL A 1 -18.49 31.17 17.57
C VAL A 1 -17.78 30.52 16.41
N CYS A 2 -16.68 29.83 16.65
CA CYS A 2 -15.95 29.04 15.66
C CYS A 2 -16.26 27.58 15.92
N PHE A 3 -16.54 26.82 14.85
CA PHE A 3 -16.71 25.39 14.90
C PHE A 3 -15.63 24.72 14.04
N ASP A 4 -15.18 23.54 14.47
CA ASP A 4 -14.46 22.66 13.58
C ASP A 4 -15.39 22.19 12.46
N LYS A 5 -14.88 22.11 11.24
CA LYS A 5 -15.70 21.69 10.09
C LYS A 5 -15.85 20.17 10.04
N THR A 6 -14.74 19.45 10.09
CA THR A 6 -14.70 18.01 9.89
C THR A 6 -15.12 17.27 11.16
N GLY A 7 -16.10 16.36 11.06
CA GLY A 7 -16.65 15.62 12.19
C GLY A 7 -17.61 16.41 13.10
N THR A 8 -17.84 17.72 12.80
CA THR A 8 -18.78 18.57 13.55
C THR A 8 -19.88 19.11 12.66
N LEU A 9 -19.54 19.58 11.47
CA LEU A 9 -20.47 20.10 10.46
C LEU A 9 -20.63 19.15 9.27
N THR A 10 -19.79 18.13 9.19
CA THR A 10 -19.81 17.07 8.18
C THR A 10 -19.97 15.71 8.86
N GLU A 11 -20.56 14.75 8.18
CA GLU A 11 -20.53 13.36 8.64
C GLU A 11 -19.10 12.84 8.63
N ASP A 12 -18.75 12.02 9.62
CA ASP A 12 -17.50 11.27 9.66
C ASP A 12 -17.59 10.14 8.63
N GLY A 13 -17.24 10.44 7.39
CA GLY A 13 -17.25 9.43 6.34
C GLY A 13 -16.56 9.95 5.09
N LEU A 14 -15.38 9.39 4.82
CA LEU A 14 -14.77 9.44 3.51
C LEU A 14 -14.99 8.07 2.88
N ASP A 15 -15.48 8.02 1.65
CA ASP A 15 -15.54 6.81 0.86
C ASP A 15 -14.67 6.97 -0.39
N VAL A 16 -14.05 5.86 -0.79
CA VAL A 16 -13.31 5.81 -2.05
C VAL A 16 -14.31 5.62 -3.18
N LEU A 17 -14.47 6.62 -4.02
CA LEU A 17 -15.33 6.53 -5.21
C LEU A 17 -14.72 5.61 -6.26
N GLY A 18 -13.41 5.47 -6.25
CA GLY A 18 -12.65 4.66 -7.18
C GLY A 18 -11.25 5.23 -7.41
N THR A 19 -10.53 4.58 -8.28
CA THR A 19 -9.15 4.92 -8.63
C THR A 19 -8.98 5.06 -10.14
N ARG A 20 -7.98 5.82 -10.57
CA ARG A 20 -7.56 5.92 -11.97
C ARG A 20 -6.09 5.59 -12.07
N THR A 21 -5.73 4.83 -13.08
CA THR A 21 -4.34 4.59 -13.46
C THR A 21 -3.96 5.50 -14.62
N VAL A 22 -2.67 5.62 -14.91
CA VAL A 22 -2.22 6.28 -16.13
C VAL A 22 -2.11 5.24 -17.24
N ASP A 23 -2.84 5.44 -18.33
CA ASP A 23 -2.65 4.66 -19.54
C ASP A 23 -1.39 5.18 -20.26
N VAL A 24 -0.32 4.39 -20.19
CA VAL A 24 0.98 4.75 -20.77
C VAL A 24 0.92 4.90 -22.29
N HIS A 25 0.02 4.17 -22.96
CA HIS A 25 -0.11 4.24 -24.43
C HIS A 25 -0.87 5.47 -24.88
N MET A 26 -1.92 5.84 -24.14
CA MET A 26 -2.74 7.00 -24.43
C MET A 26 -2.16 8.28 -23.83
N GLY A 27 -1.28 8.16 -22.82
CA GLY A 27 -0.77 9.30 -22.09
C GLY A 27 -1.83 10.06 -21.30
N GLN A 28 -2.88 9.39 -20.85
CA GLN A 28 -4.03 9.95 -20.17
C GLN A 28 -4.40 9.09 -18.96
N PHE A 29 -5.23 9.62 -18.06
CA PHE A 29 -5.83 8.81 -17.02
C PHE A 29 -6.81 7.78 -17.60
N SER A 30 -6.84 6.60 -16.99
CA SER A 30 -7.83 5.57 -17.32
C SER A 30 -9.25 6.01 -16.91
N GLU A 31 -10.24 5.24 -17.35
CA GLU A 31 -11.56 5.28 -16.73
C GLU A 31 -11.47 4.98 -15.23
N LEU A 32 -12.52 5.41 -14.50
CA LEU A 32 -12.59 5.22 -13.06
C LEU A 32 -12.82 3.73 -12.72
N HIS A 33 -11.87 3.12 -12.03
CA HIS A 33 -12.02 1.78 -11.45
C HIS A 33 -12.75 1.91 -10.11
N GLN A 34 -13.96 1.38 -10.03
CA GLN A 34 -14.78 1.49 -8.83
C GLN A 34 -14.44 0.45 -7.77
N THR A 35 -13.84 -0.66 -8.19
CA THR A 35 -13.49 -1.76 -7.28
C THR A 35 -12.01 -2.14 -7.43
N SER A 36 -11.42 -2.65 -6.35
CA SER A 36 -10.05 -3.16 -6.35
C SER A 36 -9.84 -4.35 -7.28
N ASN A 37 -10.88 -5.15 -7.54
CA ASN A 37 -10.82 -6.27 -8.47
C ASN A 37 -10.51 -5.84 -9.91
N GLU A 38 -10.86 -4.62 -10.27
CA GLU A 38 -10.51 -4.04 -11.58
C GLU A 38 -9.03 -3.70 -11.70
N LEU A 39 -8.33 -3.55 -10.55
CA LEU A 39 -6.89 -3.33 -10.48
C LEU A 39 -6.11 -4.64 -10.49
N ASP A 40 -6.71 -5.73 -10.03
CA ASP A 40 -6.08 -7.06 -9.93
C ASP A 40 -6.03 -7.82 -11.27
N THR A 41 -6.29 -7.16 -12.36
CA THR A 41 -6.27 -7.79 -13.68
C THR A 41 -4.86 -7.92 -14.22
N ALA A 42 -4.35 -9.16 -14.17
CA ALA A 42 -3.25 -9.71 -14.94
C ALA A 42 -1.85 -9.07 -14.78
N SER A 43 -0.92 -9.93 -14.43
CA SER A 43 0.53 -9.73 -14.35
C SER A 43 1.23 -9.17 -15.61
N SER A 44 0.50 -8.78 -16.65
CA SER A 44 1.01 -8.22 -17.90
C SER A 44 0.39 -6.85 -18.25
N ASP A 45 -0.25 -6.18 -17.30
CA ASP A 45 -0.89 -4.90 -17.56
C ASP A 45 0.14 -3.76 -17.57
N PRO A 46 0.41 -3.13 -18.73
CA PRO A 46 1.33 -2.00 -18.82
C PRO A 46 0.78 -0.72 -18.15
N SER A 47 -0.48 -0.69 -17.74
CA SER A 47 -1.12 0.48 -17.13
C SER A 47 -0.76 0.69 -15.67
N GLY A 48 0.02 -0.23 -15.06
CA GLY A 48 0.44 -0.10 -13.66
C GLY A 48 -0.68 -0.31 -12.63
N ARG A 49 -1.80 -0.94 -12.99
CA ARG A 49 -2.94 -1.20 -12.09
C ARG A 49 -2.52 -2.01 -10.88
N LEU A 50 -1.75 -3.07 -11.08
CA LEU A 50 -1.25 -3.91 -10.00
C LEU A 50 -0.31 -3.12 -9.06
N SER A 51 0.56 -2.27 -9.61
CA SER A 51 1.42 -1.39 -8.82
C SER A 51 0.61 -0.38 -8.01
N LEU A 52 -0.50 0.14 -8.56
CA LEU A 52 -1.41 1.01 -7.82
C LEU A 52 -2.08 0.25 -6.67
N LEU A 53 -2.58 -0.98 -6.91
CA LEU A 53 -3.16 -1.82 -5.86
C LEU A 53 -2.14 -2.08 -4.73
N TYR A 54 -0.89 -2.40 -5.07
CA TYR A 54 0.18 -2.60 -4.10
C TYR A 54 0.49 -1.32 -3.31
N ALA A 55 0.50 -0.17 -3.99
CA ALA A 55 0.68 1.12 -3.34
C ALA A 55 -0.45 1.44 -2.35
N LEU A 56 -1.71 1.19 -2.73
CA LEU A 56 -2.88 1.38 -1.85
C LEU A 56 -2.81 0.46 -0.62
N ALA A 57 -2.34 -0.79 -0.81
CA ALA A 57 -2.25 -1.77 0.26
C ALA A 57 -1.05 -1.56 1.20
N THR A 58 -0.02 -0.81 0.80
CA THR A 58 1.24 -0.72 1.56
C THR A 58 1.63 0.70 1.96
N CYS A 59 1.28 1.72 1.16
CA CYS A 59 1.75 3.08 1.38
C CYS A 59 0.88 3.84 2.38
N HIS A 60 0.98 3.46 3.65
CA HIS A 60 0.23 4.02 4.77
C HIS A 60 1.01 3.83 6.08
N SER A 61 0.52 4.46 7.15
CA SER A 61 1.05 4.33 8.52
C SER A 61 0.04 3.61 9.45
N LEU A 62 -0.74 2.68 8.89
CA LEU A 62 -1.73 1.90 9.65
C LEU A 62 -1.05 0.96 10.63
N LYS A 63 -1.69 0.75 11.78
CA LYS A 63 -1.25 -0.16 12.83
C LYS A 63 -2.41 -1.04 13.27
N ILE A 64 -2.09 -2.20 13.84
CA ILE A 64 -3.08 -3.08 14.44
C ILE A 64 -3.06 -2.84 15.97
N VAL A 65 -4.20 -2.45 16.53
CA VAL A 65 -4.36 -2.28 17.96
C VAL A 65 -5.59 -3.07 18.40
N HIS A 66 -5.39 -4.06 19.26
CA HIS A 66 -6.46 -4.97 19.72
C HIS A 66 -7.23 -5.68 18.59
N GLY A 67 -6.56 -5.95 17.46
CA GLY A 67 -7.18 -6.60 16.29
C GLY A 67 -7.93 -5.65 15.36
N GLU A 68 -7.90 -4.35 15.62
CA GLU A 68 -8.48 -3.32 14.77
C GLU A 68 -7.39 -2.52 14.05
N VAL A 69 -7.65 -2.18 12.78
CA VAL A 69 -6.75 -1.34 11.99
C VAL A 69 -7.00 0.11 12.35
N ILE A 70 -5.96 0.79 12.83
CA ILE A 70 -6.02 2.18 13.29
C ILE A 70 -5.00 3.02 12.52
N GLY A 71 -5.39 4.24 12.16
CA GLY A 71 -4.54 5.21 11.48
C GLY A 71 -5.31 6.42 10.97
N ASP A 72 -4.73 7.12 10.02
CA ASP A 72 -5.43 8.22 9.33
C ASP A 72 -6.69 7.68 8.65
N PRO A 73 -7.86 8.34 8.80
CA PRO A 73 -9.12 7.87 8.22
C PRO A 73 -9.07 7.66 6.70
N LEU A 74 -8.33 8.51 5.98
CA LEU A 74 -8.15 8.34 4.54
C LEU A 74 -7.37 7.06 4.23
N ASP A 75 -6.31 6.79 4.99
CA ASP A 75 -5.50 5.59 4.82
C ASP A 75 -6.30 4.31 5.13
N VAL A 76 -7.11 4.35 6.19
CA VAL A 76 -8.02 3.24 6.52
C VAL A 76 -8.96 2.95 5.35
N LYS A 77 -9.60 3.99 4.79
CA LYS A 77 -10.52 3.82 3.65
C LYS A 77 -9.83 3.35 2.38
N MET A 78 -8.63 3.85 2.11
CA MET A 78 -7.83 3.38 0.96
C MET A 78 -7.43 1.91 1.13
N PHE A 79 -7.07 1.50 2.33
CA PHE A 79 -6.74 0.12 2.64
C PHE A 79 -7.97 -0.80 2.56
N GLU A 80 -9.11 -0.40 3.16
CA GLU A 80 -10.38 -1.11 3.07
C GLU A 80 -10.82 -1.34 1.62
N TYR A 81 -10.61 -0.34 0.74
CA TYR A 81 -10.90 -0.45 -0.70
C TYR A 81 -10.13 -1.59 -1.37
N THR A 82 -8.94 -1.95 -0.90
CA THR A 82 -8.15 -3.04 -1.49
C THR A 82 -8.71 -4.43 -1.19
N ASP A 83 -9.51 -4.58 -0.15
CA ASP A 83 -9.96 -5.87 0.43
C ASP A 83 -8.80 -6.79 0.83
N TRP A 84 -7.69 -6.19 1.25
CA TRP A 84 -6.52 -6.90 1.75
C TRP A 84 -6.52 -6.97 3.27
N THR A 85 -5.70 -7.84 3.81
CA THR A 85 -5.42 -7.96 5.25
C THR A 85 -4.02 -7.46 5.57
N ILE A 86 -3.87 -6.93 6.77
CA ILE A 86 -2.59 -6.45 7.30
C ILE A 86 -2.26 -7.24 8.57
N ASP A 87 -1.00 -7.66 8.67
CA ASP A 87 -0.44 -8.29 9.87
C ASP A 87 0.81 -7.51 10.30
N GLU A 88 1.03 -7.42 11.59
CA GLU A 88 2.30 -6.92 12.10
C GLU A 88 3.39 -7.95 11.79
N GLY A 89 4.53 -7.49 11.27
CA GLY A 89 5.70 -8.33 11.11
C GLY A 89 6.10 -8.90 12.49
N GLU A 90 6.42 -10.17 12.56
CA GLU A 90 6.90 -10.77 13.82
C GLU A 90 8.11 -9.98 14.31
N GLU A 91 7.94 -9.21 15.40
CA GLU A 91 9.07 -8.75 16.18
C GLU A 91 9.82 -10.01 16.67
N THR A 92 10.96 -10.26 16.08
CA THR A 92 11.86 -11.29 16.59
C THR A 92 12.26 -10.85 17.98
N ASP A 93 11.61 -11.44 18.99
CA ASP A 93 11.85 -11.16 20.40
C ASP A 93 13.36 -11.22 20.65
N LEU A 94 13.95 -10.13 21.15
CA LEU A 94 15.37 -10.04 21.50
C LEU A 94 15.84 -11.20 22.40
N ARG A 95 14.90 -11.89 23.06
CA ARG A 95 15.12 -13.11 23.85
C ARG A 95 15.48 -14.33 22.98
N THR A 96 14.97 -14.40 21.74
CA THR A 96 15.28 -15.50 20.82
C THR A 96 16.68 -15.34 20.23
N LEU A 97 17.16 -14.11 20.08
CA LEU A 97 18.55 -13.79 19.68
C LEU A 97 19.56 -14.22 20.77
N ALA A 98 19.17 -14.14 22.06
CA ALA A 98 20.03 -14.54 23.19
C ALA A 98 20.22 -16.06 23.30
N LEU A 99 19.41 -16.88 22.61
CA LEU A 99 19.45 -18.34 22.66
C LEU A 99 20.20 -18.97 21.47
N GLY A 100 20.90 -18.17 20.65
CA GLY A 100 21.83 -18.66 19.62
C GLY A 100 21.16 -19.35 18.43
N GLN A 101 19.87 -19.13 18.19
CA GLN A 101 19.23 -19.50 16.94
C GLN A 101 19.49 -18.40 15.91
N ASP A 102 20.21 -18.75 14.83
CA ASP A 102 20.56 -17.91 13.69
C ASP A 102 19.32 -17.53 12.85
N ARG A 103 18.34 -16.84 13.45
CA ARG A 103 17.29 -16.16 12.72
C ARG A 103 17.66 -14.69 12.70
N SER A 104 18.04 -14.22 11.51
CA SER A 104 18.20 -12.79 11.26
C SER A 104 16.91 -12.07 11.68
N PRO A 105 17.01 -10.92 12.39
CA PRO A 105 15.83 -10.18 12.78
C PRO A 105 14.99 -9.88 11.54
N SER A 106 13.67 -10.05 11.63
CA SER A 106 12.77 -9.70 10.55
C SER A 106 12.94 -8.21 10.25
N LEU A 107 13.33 -7.89 9.01
CA LEU A 107 13.39 -6.50 8.52
C LEU A 107 12.01 -5.97 8.15
N VAL A 108 11.00 -6.83 8.16
CA VAL A 108 9.64 -6.50 7.73
C VAL A 108 8.87 -5.91 8.89
N GLN A 109 8.38 -4.69 8.74
CA GLN A 109 7.58 -3.99 9.75
C GLN A 109 6.12 -4.46 9.75
N THR A 110 5.55 -4.62 8.56
CA THR A 110 4.18 -5.05 8.32
C THR A 110 4.13 -5.94 7.10
N VAL A 111 3.20 -6.89 7.10
CA VAL A 111 2.89 -7.76 5.96
C VAL A 111 1.46 -7.51 5.54
N VAL A 112 1.24 -7.33 4.25
CA VAL A 112 -0.11 -7.23 3.68
C VAL A 112 -0.29 -8.31 2.61
N ARG A 113 -1.51 -8.84 2.50
CA ARG A 113 -1.87 -9.86 1.53
C ARG A 113 -3.35 -9.78 1.14
N PRO A 114 -3.74 -10.29 -0.03
CA PRO A 114 -5.16 -10.46 -0.35
C PRO A 114 -5.87 -11.28 0.72
N ARG A 115 -7.11 -10.94 1.04
CA ARG A 115 -7.90 -11.61 2.09
C ARG A 115 -8.00 -13.11 1.88
N ASP A 116 -8.13 -13.55 0.65
CA ASP A 116 -8.26 -14.96 0.28
C ASP A 116 -6.92 -15.69 0.11
N SER A 117 -5.80 -14.98 0.25
CA SER A 117 -4.47 -15.58 0.20
C SER A 117 -4.10 -16.19 1.55
N PRO A 118 -3.65 -17.45 1.58
CA PRO A 118 -3.14 -18.02 2.81
C PRO A 118 -1.85 -17.30 3.23
N PRO A 119 -1.56 -17.22 4.55
CA PRO A 119 -0.29 -16.70 5.02
C PRO A 119 0.85 -17.62 4.59
N PHE A 120 2.04 -17.06 4.41
CA PHE A 120 3.25 -17.82 4.17
C PHE A 120 3.52 -18.79 5.35
N ASP A 121 3.70 -20.06 5.04
CA ASP A 121 4.07 -21.08 6.04
C ASP A 121 5.58 -21.39 5.97
N ALA A 122 6.32 -20.90 6.92
CA ALA A 122 7.76 -21.14 7.06
C ALA A 122 8.12 -22.63 7.31
N ASN A 123 7.15 -23.45 7.74
CA ASN A 123 7.33 -24.87 8.00
C ASN A 123 7.02 -25.75 6.76
N ASP A 124 6.46 -25.17 5.71
CA ASP A 124 6.21 -25.89 4.44
C ASP A 124 7.54 -26.11 3.69
N THR A 125 8.23 -27.17 4.08
CA THR A 125 9.52 -27.59 3.48
C THR A 125 9.34 -28.17 2.07
N ILE A 126 8.12 -28.52 1.67
CA ILE A 126 7.81 -29.12 0.38
C ILE A 126 7.43 -28.05 -0.66
N GLY A 127 7.13 -26.84 -0.22
CA GLY A 127 6.86 -25.69 -1.08
C GLY A 127 5.51 -25.70 -1.79
N HIS A 128 4.61 -26.64 -1.48
CA HIS A 128 3.31 -26.73 -2.14
C HIS A 128 2.31 -25.67 -1.66
N ALA A 129 2.32 -25.36 -0.37
CA ALA A 129 1.44 -24.32 0.21
C ALA A 129 1.87 -22.91 -0.19
N ASN A 130 3.18 -22.69 -0.41
CA ASN A 130 3.76 -21.37 -0.65
C ASN A 130 3.89 -20.97 -2.13
N GLN A 131 3.54 -21.84 -3.08
CA GLN A 131 3.79 -21.59 -4.52
C GLN A 131 3.01 -20.40 -5.11
N ASN A 132 1.85 -20.07 -4.54
CA ASN A 132 0.97 -18.99 -5.03
C ASN A 132 0.66 -17.95 -3.96
N VAL A 133 1.47 -17.89 -2.91
CA VAL A 133 1.28 -16.90 -1.85
C VAL A 133 1.73 -15.53 -2.33
N LEU A 134 0.81 -14.58 -2.36
CA LEU A 134 1.10 -13.17 -2.58
C LEU A 134 1.15 -12.46 -1.24
N GLU A 135 2.34 -12.07 -0.83
CA GLU A 135 2.57 -11.23 0.35
C GLU A 135 3.52 -10.09 0.00
N LEU A 136 3.20 -8.93 0.51
CA LEU A 136 4.03 -7.74 0.41
C LEU A 136 4.49 -7.33 1.81
N GLY A 137 5.79 -7.35 2.02
CA GLY A 137 6.41 -6.90 3.27
C GLY A 137 6.84 -5.45 3.17
N VAL A 138 6.37 -4.61 4.10
CA VAL A 138 6.86 -3.24 4.25
C VAL A 138 8.15 -3.27 5.03
N ILE A 139 9.26 -2.94 4.37
CA ILE A 139 10.60 -2.94 4.95
C ILE A 139 10.86 -1.64 5.71
N ARG A 140 10.38 -0.52 5.16
CA ARG A 140 10.56 0.79 5.77
C ARG A 140 9.45 1.74 5.37
N THR A 141 8.97 2.49 6.36
CA THR A 141 8.03 3.59 6.17
C THR A 141 8.74 4.92 6.42
N PHE A 142 8.58 5.84 5.49
CA PHE A 142 8.93 7.24 5.64
C PHE A 142 7.63 8.01 5.86
N GLU A 143 7.38 8.34 7.10
CA GLU A 143 6.15 8.96 7.56
C GLU A 143 5.82 10.25 6.79
N PHE A 144 4.54 10.64 6.83
CA PHE A 144 4.08 11.86 6.21
C PHE A 144 4.76 13.08 6.84
N VAL A 145 5.35 13.91 5.99
CA VAL A 145 5.96 15.18 6.39
C VAL A 145 5.16 16.32 5.78
N SER A 146 4.52 17.15 6.62
CA SER A 146 3.66 18.24 6.17
C SER A 146 4.35 19.23 5.22
N ALA A 147 5.63 19.52 5.43
CA ALA A 147 6.40 20.38 4.54
C ALA A 147 6.62 19.77 3.14
N LEU A 148 6.66 18.46 3.04
CA LEU A 148 6.83 17.71 1.80
C LEU A 148 5.49 17.26 1.20
N ARG A 149 4.43 17.29 1.98
CA ARG A 149 3.07 16.83 1.64
C ARG A 149 3.03 15.43 1.00
N ARG A 150 3.92 14.55 1.44
CA ARG A 150 4.03 13.17 0.93
C ARG A 150 4.60 12.22 1.97
N MET A 151 4.33 10.95 1.77
CA MET A 151 4.98 9.82 2.46
C MET A 151 5.44 8.79 1.45
N SER A 152 6.30 7.86 1.88
CA SER A 152 6.75 6.76 1.02
C SER A 152 7.05 5.52 1.83
N VAL A 153 7.04 4.36 1.14
CA VAL A 153 7.40 3.06 1.71
C VAL A 153 8.35 2.32 0.79
N ILE A 154 9.19 1.48 1.38
CA ILE A 154 9.97 0.46 0.67
C ILE A 154 9.29 -0.87 0.90
N VAL A 155 8.93 -1.55 -0.16
CA VAL A 155 8.16 -2.79 -0.15
C VAL A 155 8.94 -3.89 -0.85
N LYS A 156 8.82 -5.10 -0.35
CA LYS A 156 9.34 -6.30 -0.98
C LYS A 156 8.24 -7.34 -1.10
N GLN A 157 7.98 -7.79 -2.31
CA GLN A 157 7.11 -8.93 -2.54
C GLN A 157 7.83 -10.22 -2.17
N LEU A 158 7.12 -11.15 -1.55
CA LEU A 158 7.60 -12.49 -1.23
C LEU A 158 8.18 -13.16 -2.49
N HIS A 159 9.33 -13.79 -2.37
CA HIS A 159 10.10 -14.41 -3.47
C HIS A 159 10.63 -13.46 -4.55
N SER A 160 10.35 -12.16 -4.51
CA SER A 160 10.95 -11.21 -5.45
C SER A 160 12.42 -10.96 -5.11
N SER A 161 13.24 -10.75 -6.14
CA SER A 161 14.64 -10.31 -5.97
C SER A 161 14.79 -8.80 -5.87
N SER A 162 13.73 -8.04 -6.21
CA SER A 162 13.70 -6.58 -6.21
C SER A 162 12.87 -6.03 -5.06
N MET A 163 13.07 -4.76 -4.76
CA MET A 163 12.22 -3.96 -3.89
C MET A 163 11.55 -2.88 -4.72
N GLU A 164 10.37 -2.47 -4.29
CA GLU A 164 9.62 -1.38 -4.90
C GLU A 164 9.51 -0.23 -3.91
N VAL A 165 9.41 0.98 -4.43
CA VAL A 165 9.17 2.19 -3.63
C VAL A 165 7.88 2.81 -4.09
N PHE A 166 6.94 2.93 -3.16
CA PHE A 166 5.69 3.64 -3.41
C PHE A 166 5.70 4.97 -2.68
N VAL A 167 5.20 5.98 -3.36
CA VAL A 167 5.07 7.34 -2.83
C VAL A 167 3.64 7.80 -3.01
N LYS A 168 3.04 8.35 -1.96
CA LYS A 168 1.76 9.04 -2.05
C LYS A 168 1.84 10.44 -1.48
N GLY A 169 1.02 11.34 -1.97
CA GLY A 169 1.00 12.71 -1.50
C GLY A 169 0.06 13.58 -2.30
N ALA A 170 0.06 14.87 -1.97
CA ALA A 170 -0.69 15.85 -2.72
C ALA A 170 -0.21 15.90 -4.18
N PRO A 171 -1.13 15.97 -5.16
CA PRO A 171 -0.77 15.95 -6.58
C PRO A 171 0.30 16.98 -6.93
N GLU A 172 0.20 18.20 -6.40
CA GLU A 172 1.15 19.29 -6.66
C GLU A 172 2.56 18.98 -6.12
N ALA A 173 2.65 18.18 -5.03
CA ALA A 173 3.94 17.76 -4.51
C ALA A 173 4.53 16.59 -5.28
N LEU A 174 3.70 15.78 -5.94
CA LEU A 174 4.16 14.65 -6.74
C LEU A 174 4.68 15.10 -8.10
N ILE A 175 4.10 16.14 -8.72
CA ILE A 175 4.59 16.73 -9.98
C ILE A 175 6.09 17.07 -9.90
N ASP A 176 6.54 17.57 -8.75
CA ASP A 176 7.92 18.00 -8.56
C ASP A 176 8.94 16.85 -8.56
N ILE A 177 8.47 15.62 -8.32
CA ILE A 177 9.32 14.42 -8.23
C ILE A 177 9.10 13.42 -9.37
N CYS A 178 8.01 13.57 -10.12
CA CYS A 178 7.74 12.74 -11.29
C CYS A 178 8.54 13.22 -12.50
N ASP A 179 8.92 12.28 -13.36
CA ASP A 179 9.38 12.64 -14.69
C ASP A 179 8.21 13.25 -15.47
N ARG A 180 8.41 14.46 -15.96
CA ARG A 180 7.37 15.19 -16.71
C ARG A 180 6.89 14.43 -17.95
N ALA A 181 7.72 13.59 -18.53
CA ALA A 181 7.35 12.74 -19.65
C ALA A 181 6.33 11.64 -19.28
N THR A 182 6.19 11.34 -17.99
CA THR A 182 5.24 10.34 -17.48
C THR A 182 3.94 10.93 -16.95
N LEU A 183 3.83 12.26 -16.91
CA LEU A 183 2.60 12.92 -16.50
C LEU A 183 1.54 12.77 -17.58
N PRO A 184 0.30 12.39 -17.24
CA PRO A 184 -0.80 12.33 -18.21
C PRO A 184 -1.15 13.71 -18.73
N GLN A 185 -1.59 13.78 -20.01
CA GLN A 185 -1.90 15.05 -20.69
C GLN A 185 -3.12 15.75 -20.09
N ASP A 186 -4.03 14.99 -19.51
CA ASP A 186 -5.26 15.45 -18.86
C ASP A 186 -5.09 15.65 -17.34
N PHE A 187 -3.85 15.73 -16.86
CA PHE A 187 -3.55 15.88 -15.44
C PHE A 187 -4.19 17.15 -14.83
N ASP A 188 -4.03 18.28 -15.51
CA ASP A 188 -4.56 19.57 -15.03
C ASP A 188 -6.10 19.65 -15.12
N ASP A 189 -6.73 18.84 -15.97
CA ASP A 189 -8.19 18.81 -16.13
C ASP A 189 -8.89 18.02 -15.02
N LEU A 190 -8.16 17.16 -14.30
CA LEU A 190 -8.70 16.27 -13.26
C LEU A 190 -8.35 16.72 -11.82
N LEU A 191 -7.53 17.75 -11.67
CA LEU A 191 -7.22 18.39 -10.37
C LEU A 191 -8.20 19.51 -10.06
#